data_dc46e034c045f8676f9ef2d3fbccf7f0
#
_entry.id   dc46e034c045f8676f9ef2d3fbccf7f0
#
_cell.length_a   1.000
_cell.length_b   1.000
_cell.length_c   1.000
_cell.angle_alpha   90.00
_cell.angle_beta   90.00
_cell.angle_gamma   90.00
#
_symmetry.space_group_name_H-M   'P 1'
#
loop_
_entity.id
_entity.type
_entity.pdbx_description
1 polymer ?
#
loop_
_entity_poly.entity_id
_entity_poly.type
_entity_poly.pdbx_seq_one_letter_code
_entity_poly.pdbx_strand_id
1 'polypeptide(L)'
;MTIVTPPMTESRRFCAFRWVVLAATLLGMLASLKLWLTARTFPLLPLGGLPAVPAPWDAVLLGGLLLALLGAVRFHRPAVIFFLLGSLFLYGTDQNRGQPWFYLYWVLLLLTLLPEATALAAARFVLSAVYIWAGVQKCGPDFQRLVVPYLMQPVSNWFPPGLASCVQWIISATPAVEIFLGVALWIPRLRLGAIALTIAIHVVALLVLGPLGHKYNAVVWPWNLAMVAFVVVLFPPVRLGESWRQLRSSFIGTGIVALVGLLPLLSYSGRWDSYFSFALYSGNTATADLFITPALAERLPPELKSFAHPLHRDVVAANPALNGLWIFDIQSWAQAELGVPPVPEPRSYVSAARYVARFAPGPADAQLLIQPRGGPTQVYRAADLK
;
A
#
# COMPACT_ATOMS: atom_id res chain seq x y z
N MET A 1 -20.14 -24.96 -31.62
CA MET A 1 -18.69 -25.26 -31.85
C MET A 1 -17.88 -24.43 -30.86
N THR A 2 -17.60 -25.01 -29.71
CA THR A 2 -16.83 -24.32 -28.62
C THR A 2 -15.35 -24.33 -29.04
N ILE A 3 -14.82 -23.18 -29.42
CA ILE A 3 -13.39 -23.03 -29.70
C ILE A 3 -12.64 -23.20 -28.36
N VAL A 4 -12.23 -24.44 -28.04
CA VAL A 4 -11.36 -24.74 -26.93
C VAL A 4 -9.95 -24.33 -27.34
N THR A 5 -9.57 -23.11 -27.00
CA THR A 5 -8.17 -22.69 -27.15
C THR A 5 -7.29 -23.60 -26.26
N PRO A 6 -6.19 -24.15 -26.81
CA PRO A 6 -5.30 -25.01 -26.00
C PRO A 6 -4.77 -24.23 -24.80
N PRO A 7 -4.61 -24.87 -23.63
CA PRO A 7 -4.12 -24.20 -22.44
C PRO A 7 -2.72 -23.60 -22.70
N MET A 8 -2.49 -22.38 -22.23
CA MET A 8 -1.16 -21.74 -22.32
C MET A 8 -0.08 -22.64 -21.70
N THR A 9 1.03 -22.81 -22.39
CA THR A 9 2.21 -23.50 -21.86
C THR A 9 2.79 -22.77 -20.64
N GLU A 10 3.55 -23.46 -19.80
CA GLU A 10 4.19 -22.86 -18.63
C GLU A 10 5.11 -21.70 -19.00
N SER A 11 5.91 -21.86 -20.07
CA SER A 11 6.81 -20.81 -20.58
C SER A 11 6.04 -19.57 -21.06
N ARG A 12 4.92 -19.73 -21.74
CA ARG A 12 4.08 -18.59 -22.14
C ARG A 12 3.48 -17.87 -20.92
N ARG A 13 3.10 -18.62 -19.88
CA ARG A 13 2.63 -18.01 -18.62
C ARG A 13 3.71 -17.26 -17.90
N PHE A 14 4.90 -17.82 -17.83
CA PHE A 14 6.04 -17.13 -17.24
C PHE A 14 6.37 -15.85 -18.00
N CYS A 15 6.33 -15.89 -19.33
CA CYS A 15 6.48 -14.71 -20.17
C CYS A 15 5.39 -13.65 -19.87
N ALA A 16 4.12 -14.06 -19.82
CA ALA A 16 3.00 -13.17 -19.48
C ALA A 16 3.14 -12.59 -18.06
N PHE A 17 3.50 -13.42 -17.07
CA PHE A 17 3.79 -12.97 -15.71
C PHE A 17 4.87 -11.89 -15.67
N ARG A 18 6.00 -12.09 -16.36
CA ARG A 18 7.08 -11.09 -16.47
C ARG A 18 6.56 -9.76 -17.04
N TRP A 19 5.77 -9.82 -18.12
CA TRP A 19 5.20 -8.62 -18.72
C TRP A 19 4.27 -7.87 -17.76
N VAL A 20 3.39 -8.60 -17.06
CA VAL A 20 2.47 -7.99 -16.10
C VAL A 20 3.23 -7.31 -14.98
N VAL A 21 4.27 -7.96 -14.41
CA VAL A 21 5.06 -7.38 -13.32
C VAL A 21 5.80 -6.12 -13.79
N LEU A 22 6.45 -6.17 -14.96
CA LEU A 22 7.19 -5.01 -15.51
C LEU A 22 6.23 -3.83 -15.76
N ALA A 23 5.09 -4.09 -16.42
CA ALA A 23 4.10 -3.07 -16.71
C ALA A 23 3.48 -2.49 -15.42
N ALA A 24 3.14 -3.34 -14.46
CA ALA A 24 2.57 -2.92 -13.18
C ALA A 24 3.55 -2.05 -12.39
N THR A 25 4.83 -2.43 -12.34
CA THR A 25 5.88 -1.65 -11.67
C THR A 25 6.06 -0.29 -12.34
N LEU A 26 6.18 -0.28 -13.66
CA LEU A 26 6.33 0.96 -14.44
C LEU A 26 5.14 1.91 -14.21
N LEU A 27 3.92 1.40 -14.36
CA LEU A 27 2.70 2.20 -14.16
C LEU A 27 2.55 2.70 -12.72
N GLY A 28 2.89 1.87 -11.72
CA GLY A 28 2.89 2.27 -10.31
C GLY A 28 3.87 3.39 -10.03
N MET A 29 5.10 3.32 -10.56
CA MET A 29 6.10 4.37 -10.43
C MET A 29 5.68 5.67 -11.15
N LEU A 30 5.12 5.56 -12.35
CA LEU A 30 4.61 6.73 -13.09
C LEU A 30 3.42 7.39 -12.38
N ALA A 31 2.53 6.60 -11.77
CA ALA A 31 1.41 7.13 -10.99
C ALA A 31 1.85 7.79 -9.67
N SER A 32 3.08 7.56 -9.21
CA SER A 32 3.64 8.08 -7.96
C SER A 32 4.98 8.80 -8.13
N LEU A 33 5.18 9.52 -9.24
CA LEU A 33 6.46 10.16 -9.56
C LEU A 33 6.99 11.04 -8.42
N LYS A 34 6.11 11.81 -7.77
CA LYS A 34 6.48 12.69 -6.64
C LYS A 34 7.13 11.94 -5.48
N LEU A 35 6.74 10.69 -5.23
CA LEU A 35 7.29 9.84 -4.17
C LEU A 35 8.81 9.61 -4.32
N TRP A 36 9.29 9.60 -5.55
CA TRP A 36 10.68 9.28 -5.88
C TRP A 36 11.61 10.48 -5.85
N LEU A 37 11.05 11.70 -5.88
CA LEU A 37 11.79 12.95 -5.87
C LEU A 37 11.95 13.48 -4.45
N THR A 38 13.04 14.21 -4.20
CA THR A 38 13.36 14.78 -2.88
C THR A 38 13.03 16.27 -2.76
N ALA A 39 12.76 16.94 -3.88
CA ALA A 39 12.34 18.35 -3.91
C ALA A 39 10.85 18.48 -3.49
N ARG A 40 10.59 18.33 -2.19
CA ARG A 40 9.25 18.39 -1.58
C ARG A 40 9.33 18.84 -0.13
N THR A 41 8.21 19.30 0.43
CA THR A 41 8.12 19.72 1.84
C THR A 41 7.88 18.56 2.79
N PHE A 42 7.17 17.50 2.37
CA PHE A 42 6.96 16.32 3.21
C PHE A 42 8.30 15.63 3.54
N PRO A 43 8.59 15.39 4.82
CA PRO A 43 9.92 14.95 5.25
C PRO A 43 10.31 13.59 4.69
N LEU A 44 11.59 13.44 4.37
CA LEU A 44 12.20 12.17 4.06
C LEU A 44 12.32 11.33 5.34
N LEU A 45 12.25 10.02 5.19
CA LEU A 45 12.32 9.05 6.29
C LEU A 45 13.48 8.06 6.05
N PRO A 46 14.75 8.50 6.21
CA PRO A 46 15.90 7.66 5.93
C PRO A 46 16.05 6.52 6.95
N LEU A 47 16.52 5.37 6.48
CA LEU A 47 16.86 4.22 7.32
C LEU A 47 18.26 4.44 7.93
N GLY A 48 18.37 4.36 9.26
CA GLY A 48 19.66 4.41 9.94
C GLY A 48 20.48 5.69 9.67
N GLY A 49 19.83 6.81 9.30
CA GLY A 49 20.52 8.07 9.03
C GLY A 49 21.22 8.14 7.68
N LEU A 50 20.86 7.27 6.73
CA LEU A 50 21.38 7.36 5.36
C LEU A 50 21.12 8.76 4.78
N PRO A 51 22.11 9.36 4.07
CA PRO A 51 21.92 10.67 3.48
C PRO A 51 20.85 10.63 2.37
N ALA A 52 20.08 11.71 2.26
CA ALA A 52 19.18 11.91 1.16
C ALA A 52 19.96 12.02 -0.17
N VAL A 53 19.38 11.52 -1.24
CA VAL A 53 19.90 11.77 -2.58
C VAL A 53 19.41 13.15 -3.01
N PRO A 54 20.30 14.14 -3.18
CA PRO A 54 19.87 15.49 -3.52
C PRO A 54 19.44 15.61 -4.98
N ALA A 55 18.55 16.56 -5.29
CA ALA A 55 18.28 16.95 -6.68
C ALA A 55 19.58 17.50 -7.33
N PRO A 56 19.82 17.22 -8.63
CA PRO A 56 18.96 16.46 -9.57
C PRO A 56 19.22 14.95 -9.59
N TRP A 57 20.10 14.41 -8.71
CA TRP A 57 20.51 13.00 -8.75
C TRP A 57 19.36 12.03 -8.43
N ASP A 58 18.39 12.44 -7.64
CA ASP A 58 17.16 11.69 -7.41
C ASP A 58 16.38 11.46 -8.72
N ALA A 59 16.24 12.49 -9.55
CA ALA A 59 15.60 12.38 -10.87
C ALA A 59 16.42 11.53 -11.84
N VAL A 60 17.75 11.63 -11.81
CA VAL A 60 18.65 10.79 -12.63
C VAL A 60 18.50 9.31 -12.24
N LEU A 61 18.50 9.00 -10.94
CA LEU A 61 18.31 7.64 -10.46
C LEU A 61 16.91 7.11 -10.83
N LEU A 62 15.87 7.92 -10.65
CA LEU A 62 14.52 7.55 -11.07
C LEU A 62 14.48 7.24 -12.57
N GLY A 63 15.06 8.11 -13.41
CA GLY A 63 15.17 7.90 -14.84
C GLY A 63 15.90 6.59 -15.19
N GLY A 64 17.02 6.32 -14.50
CA GLY A 64 17.75 5.06 -14.62
C GLY A 64 16.92 3.83 -14.26
N LEU A 65 16.11 3.89 -13.19
CA LEU A 65 15.20 2.79 -12.81
C LEU A 65 14.10 2.58 -13.85
N LEU A 66 13.50 3.64 -14.37
CA LEU A 66 12.47 3.54 -15.42
C LEU A 66 13.05 2.96 -16.71
N LEU A 67 14.26 3.40 -17.11
CA LEU A 67 14.98 2.84 -18.26
C LEU A 67 15.35 1.37 -18.04
N ALA A 68 15.69 0.98 -16.80
CA ALA A 68 15.95 -0.42 -16.48
C ALA A 68 14.70 -1.29 -16.66
N LEU A 69 13.52 -0.83 -16.23
CA LEU A 69 12.26 -1.56 -16.46
C LEU A 69 11.96 -1.72 -17.94
N LEU A 70 12.18 -0.68 -18.75
CA LEU A 70 12.04 -0.75 -20.22
C LEU A 70 13.10 -1.66 -20.84
N GLY A 71 14.34 -1.55 -20.41
CA GLY A 71 15.45 -2.39 -20.86
C GLY A 71 15.32 -3.87 -20.47
N ALA A 72 14.54 -4.18 -19.43
CA ALA A 72 14.26 -5.54 -19.01
C ALA A 72 13.50 -6.37 -20.05
N VAL A 73 12.90 -5.73 -21.05
CA VAL A 73 12.31 -6.38 -22.21
C VAL A 73 13.39 -7.17 -22.99
N ARG A 74 14.58 -6.58 -23.18
CA ARG A 74 15.68 -7.15 -23.98
C ARG A 74 16.76 -7.78 -23.09
N PHE A 75 17.09 -7.13 -21.97
CA PHE A 75 18.18 -7.49 -21.06
C PHE A 75 17.65 -7.81 -19.66
N HIS A 76 16.77 -8.82 -19.57
CA HIS A 76 15.94 -9.04 -18.39
C HIS A 76 16.73 -9.10 -17.07
N ARG A 77 17.68 -10.06 -16.95
CA ARG A 77 18.39 -10.30 -15.69
C ARG A 77 19.18 -9.06 -15.20
N PRO A 78 20.09 -8.48 -15.98
CA PRO A 78 20.87 -7.34 -15.52
C PRO A 78 19.99 -6.11 -15.21
N ALA A 79 18.98 -5.86 -16.03
CA ALA A 79 18.08 -4.73 -15.81
C ALA A 79 17.21 -4.89 -14.56
N VAL A 80 16.66 -6.08 -14.30
CA VAL A 80 15.89 -6.35 -13.07
C VAL A 80 16.80 -6.28 -11.85
N ILE A 81 18.03 -6.82 -11.88
CA ILE A 81 18.96 -6.72 -10.74
C ILE A 81 19.31 -5.24 -10.48
N PHE A 82 19.61 -4.46 -11.50
CA PHE A 82 19.88 -3.02 -11.36
C PHE A 82 18.67 -2.30 -10.72
N PHE A 83 17.45 -2.59 -11.22
CA PHE A 83 16.24 -2.03 -10.66
C PHE A 83 16.05 -2.39 -9.19
N LEU A 84 16.20 -3.67 -8.83
CA LEU A 84 16.00 -4.16 -7.46
C LEU A 84 17.00 -3.50 -6.49
N LEU A 85 18.27 -3.44 -6.85
CA LEU A 85 19.32 -2.83 -6.01
C LEU A 85 19.14 -1.31 -5.90
N GLY A 86 18.93 -0.64 -7.02
CA GLY A 86 18.74 0.81 -7.05
C GLY A 86 17.49 1.27 -6.31
N SER A 87 16.38 0.55 -6.48
CA SER A 87 15.14 0.86 -5.77
C SER A 87 15.20 0.54 -4.27
N LEU A 88 15.93 -0.52 -3.86
CA LEU A 88 16.20 -0.82 -2.47
C LEU A 88 17.07 0.28 -1.82
N PHE A 89 18.08 0.78 -2.52
CA PHE A 89 18.87 1.92 -2.09
C PHE A 89 17.98 3.16 -1.89
N LEU A 90 17.14 3.49 -2.87
CA LEU A 90 16.21 4.61 -2.76
C LEU A 90 15.21 4.43 -1.61
N TYR A 91 14.71 3.21 -1.35
CA TYR A 91 13.89 2.91 -0.16
C TYR A 91 14.66 3.19 1.14
N GLY A 92 15.94 2.80 1.19
CA GLY A 92 16.79 3.08 2.35
C GLY A 92 16.97 4.58 2.62
N THR A 93 17.00 5.43 1.59
CA THR A 93 17.08 6.90 1.74
C THR A 93 15.75 7.55 2.07
N ASP A 94 14.63 6.86 1.82
CA ASP A 94 13.30 7.34 2.18
C ASP A 94 12.28 6.19 2.26
N GLN A 95 11.96 5.78 3.48
CA GLN A 95 11.02 4.67 3.75
C GLN A 95 9.57 4.95 3.31
N ASN A 96 9.20 6.21 2.99
CA ASN A 96 7.89 6.51 2.40
C ASN A 96 7.67 5.76 1.07
N ARG A 97 8.75 5.36 0.38
CA ARG A 97 8.73 4.53 -0.83
C ARG A 97 8.30 3.08 -0.58
N GLY A 98 8.22 2.66 0.69
CA GLY A 98 7.77 1.33 1.11
C GLY A 98 6.26 1.12 1.00
N GLN A 99 5.67 1.50 -0.11
CA GLN A 99 4.24 1.32 -0.39
C GLN A 99 3.90 -0.16 -0.64
N PRO A 100 2.69 -0.64 -0.31
CA PRO A 100 2.31 -2.06 -0.45
C PRO A 100 2.44 -2.57 -1.89
N TRP A 101 2.06 -1.75 -2.87
CA TRP A 101 2.16 -2.08 -4.28
C TRP A 101 3.62 -2.23 -4.72
N PHE A 102 4.50 -1.34 -4.24
CA PHE A 102 5.92 -1.38 -4.57
C PHE A 102 6.59 -2.62 -3.97
N TYR A 103 6.30 -2.91 -2.69
CA TYR A 103 6.78 -4.12 -2.01
C TYR A 103 6.36 -5.40 -2.76
N LEU A 104 5.08 -5.52 -3.12
CA LEU A 104 4.59 -6.67 -3.89
C LEU A 104 5.33 -6.81 -5.22
N TYR A 105 5.42 -5.73 -6.00
CA TYR A 105 6.05 -5.79 -7.32
C TYR A 105 7.55 -6.03 -7.21
N TRP A 106 8.22 -5.49 -6.19
CA TRP A 106 9.62 -5.77 -5.92
C TRP A 106 9.86 -7.27 -5.65
N VAL A 107 9.04 -7.89 -4.83
CA VAL A 107 9.07 -9.33 -4.58
C VAL A 107 8.80 -10.11 -5.88
N LEU A 108 7.76 -9.75 -6.63
CA LEU A 108 7.42 -10.44 -7.88
C LEU A 108 8.50 -10.28 -8.96
N LEU A 109 9.16 -9.12 -9.07
CA LEU A 109 10.31 -8.91 -9.96
C LEU A 109 11.50 -9.82 -9.56
N LEU A 110 11.80 -9.91 -8.27
CA LEU A 110 12.83 -10.83 -7.76
C LEU A 110 12.54 -12.27 -8.20
N LEU A 111 11.28 -12.72 -8.13
CA LEU A 111 10.88 -14.05 -8.58
C LEU A 111 11.12 -14.29 -10.06
N THR A 112 11.07 -13.25 -10.90
CA THR A 112 11.33 -13.41 -12.35
C THR A 112 12.76 -13.80 -12.68
N LEU A 113 13.68 -13.74 -11.72
CA LEU A 113 15.08 -14.18 -11.86
C LEU A 113 15.26 -15.69 -11.60
N LEU A 114 14.24 -16.35 -11.05
CA LEU A 114 14.24 -17.79 -10.75
C LEU A 114 13.87 -18.64 -11.99
N PRO A 115 14.10 -19.98 -11.94
CA PRO A 115 13.55 -20.89 -12.93
C PRO A 115 12.03 -20.78 -13.03
N GLU A 116 11.48 -20.91 -14.23
CA GLU A 116 10.06 -20.65 -14.57
C GLU A 116 9.08 -21.31 -13.58
N ALA A 117 9.25 -22.62 -13.34
CA ALA A 117 8.37 -23.38 -12.46
C ALA A 117 8.40 -22.89 -11.01
N THR A 118 9.59 -22.59 -10.49
CA THR A 118 9.78 -22.03 -9.13
C THR A 118 9.20 -20.63 -9.03
N ALA A 119 9.45 -19.78 -10.03
CA ALA A 119 8.93 -18.41 -10.08
C ALA A 119 7.40 -18.39 -10.06
N LEU A 120 6.75 -19.20 -10.91
CA LEU A 120 5.29 -19.28 -10.97
C LEU A 120 4.69 -19.87 -9.68
N ALA A 121 5.35 -20.88 -9.09
CA ALA A 121 4.92 -21.45 -7.81
C ALA A 121 4.99 -20.42 -6.69
N ALA A 122 6.11 -19.69 -6.59
CA ALA A 122 6.32 -18.67 -5.59
C ALA A 122 5.37 -17.47 -5.80
N ALA A 123 5.14 -17.03 -7.04
CA ALA A 123 4.22 -15.94 -7.34
C ALA A 123 2.77 -16.29 -6.97
N ARG A 124 2.32 -17.54 -7.20
CA ARG A 124 1.00 -18.02 -6.73
C ARG A 124 0.88 -17.94 -5.22
N PHE A 125 1.93 -18.38 -4.51
CA PHE A 125 1.96 -18.31 -3.06
C PHE A 125 1.89 -16.86 -2.57
N VAL A 126 2.73 -15.97 -3.12
CA VAL A 126 2.74 -14.55 -2.78
C VAL A 126 1.36 -13.93 -2.98
N LEU A 127 0.73 -14.16 -4.13
CA LEU A 127 -0.58 -13.59 -4.42
C LEU A 127 -1.67 -14.11 -3.47
N SER A 128 -1.65 -15.40 -3.14
CA SER A 128 -2.57 -15.98 -2.14
C SER A 128 -2.33 -15.39 -0.75
N ALA A 129 -1.08 -15.23 -0.35
CA ALA A 129 -0.71 -14.62 0.93
C ALA A 129 -1.18 -13.16 1.01
N VAL A 130 -1.09 -12.40 -0.09
CA VAL A 130 -1.63 -11.02 -0.16
C VAL A 130 -3.12 -11.01 0.18
N TYR A 131 -3.94 -11.87 -0.44
CA TYR A 131 -5.38 -11.92 -0.14
C TYR A 131 -5.65 -12.37 1.28
N ILE A 132 -4.98 -13.41 1.77
CA ILE A 132 -5.16 -13.90 3.14
C ILE A 132 -4.82 -12.79 4.13
N TRP A 133 -3.65 -12.16 3.99
CA TRP A 133 -3.24 -11.11 4.92
C TRP A 133 -4.08 -9.85 4.80
N ALA A 134 -4.43 -9.42 3.59
CA ALA A 134 -5.34 -8.28 3.41
C ALA A 134 -6.68 -8.51 4.12
N GLY A 135 -7.24 -9.72 4.04
CA GLY A 135 -8.45 -10.08 4.77
C GLY A 135 -8.24 -10.15 6.29
N VAL A 136 -7.18 -10.82 6.76
CA VAL A 136 -6.84 -10.93 8.19
C VAL A 136 -6.64 -9.54 8.83
N GLN A 137 -5.98 -8.62 8.13
CA GLN A 137 -5.77 -7.24 8.59
C GLN A 137 -7.07 -6.45 8.75
N LYS A 138 -8.15 -6.85 8.06
CA LYS A 138 -9.47 -6.22 8.12
C LYS A 138 -10.41 -6.83 9.17
N CYS A 139 -10.00 -7.90 9.88
CA CYS A 139 -10.84 -8.57 10.88
C CYS A 139 -11.05 -7.78 12.18
N GLY A 140 -10.50 -6.59 12.30
CA GLY A 140 -10.68 -5.72 13.47
C GLY A 140 -11.95 -4.86 13.41
N PRO A 141 -12.41 -4.32 14.57
CA PRO A 141 -13.59 -3.45 14.63
C PRO A 141 -13.42 -2.13 13.86
N ASP A 142 -12.20 -1.65 13.72
CA ASP A 142 -11.91 -0.38 13.05
C ASP A 142 -12.13 -0.45 11.54
N PHE A 143 -12.05 -1.63 10.93
CA PHE A 143 -12.48 -1.82 9.55
C PHE A 143 -13.96 -1.43 9.39
N GLN A 144 -14.82 -1.94 10.28
CA GLN A 144 -16.27 -1.65 10.23
C GLN A 144 -16.60 -0.21 10.61
N ARG A 145 -15.86 0.38 11.57
CA ARG A 145 -16.13 1.71 12.10
C ARG A 145 -15.59 2.84 11.23
N LEU A 146 -14.43 2.65 10.60
CA LEU A 146 -13.69 3.70 9.89
C LEU A 146 -13.64 3.47 8.38
N VAL A 147 -13.30 2.24 7.96
CA VAL A 147 -13.04 1.96 6.55
C VAL A 147 -14.32 1.73 5.76
N VAL A 148 -15.27 0.96 6.32
CA VAL A 148 -16.56 0.73 5.63
C VAL A 148 -17.30 2.05 5.37
N PRO A 149 -17.49 2.97 6.35
CA PRO A 149 -18.11 4.27 6.07
C PRO A 149 -17.36 5.08 5.02
N TYR A 150 -16.02 5.10 5.08
CA TYR A 150 -15.20 5.76 4.05
C TYR A 150 -15.49 5.20 2.66
N LEU A 151 -15.43 3.88 2.48
CA LEU A 151 -15.69 3.24 1.18
C LEU A 151 -17.14 3.44 0.71
N MET A 152 -18.08 3.63 1.63
CA MET A 152 -19.49 3.88 1.32
C MET A 152 -19.80 5.30 0.85
N GLN A 153 -18.92 6.28 1.09
CA GLN A 153 -19.20 7.68 0.72
C GLN A 153 -19.60 7.87 -0.75
N PRO A 154 -18.84 7.37 -1.76
CA PRO A 154 -19.27 7.48 -3.15
C PRO A 154 -20.48 6.60 -3.46
N VAL A 155 -20.58 5.41 -2.84
CA VAL A 155 -21.69 4.47 -3.07
C VAL A 155 -23.03 5.07 -2.66
N SER A 156 -23.08 5.79 -1.56
CA SER A 156 -24.29 6.44 -1.06
C SER A 156 -24.83 7.50 -2.04
N ASN A 157 -23.97 8.06 -2.89
CA ASN A 157 -24.36 9.00 -3.94
C ASN A 157 -24.84 8.31 -5.22
N TRP A 158 -24.49 7.04 -5.43
CA TRP A 158 -24.81 6.29 -6.66
C TRP A 158 -26.13 5.51 -6.57
N PHE A 159 -26.50 5.11 -5.35
CA PHE A 159 -27.60 4.17 -5.13
C PHE A 159 -28.63 4.68 -4.12
N PRO A 160 -29.90 4.32 -4.28
CA PRO A 160 -30.92 4.57 -3.26
C PRO A 160 -30.59 3.81 -1.95
N PRO A 161 -31.13 4.26 -0.78
CA PRO A 161 -30.74 3.75 0.53
C PRO A 161 -30.79 2.23 0.69
N GLY A 162 -31.83 1.57 0.15
CA GLY A 162 -31.96 0.12 0.24
C GLY A 162 -30.83 -0.64 -0.50
N LEU A 163 -30.46 -0.17 -1.68
CA LEU A 163 -29.37 -0.77 -2.46
C LEU A 163 -28.00 -0.45 -1.84
N ALA A 164 -27.81 0.78 -1.35
CA ALA A 164 -26.61 1.17 -0.63
C ALA A 164 -26.38 0.28 0.61
N SER A 165 -27.42 -0.07 1.35
CA SER A 165 -27.31 -1.01 2.48
C SER A 165 -26.84 -2.40 2.05
N CYS A 166 -27.32 -2.93 0.92
CA CYS A 166 -26.81 -4.21 0.38
C CYS A 166 -25.32 -4.13 0.03
N VAL A 167 -24.88 -3.02 -0.60
CA VAL A 167 -23.46 -2.81 -0.92
C VAL A 167 -22.64 -2.69 0.36
N GLN A 168 -23.15 -2.04 1.40
CA GLN A 168 -22.47 -1.97 2.70
C GLN A 168 -22.23 -3.37 3.30
N TRP A 169 -23.20 -4.27 3.25
CA TRP A 169 -23.04 -5.65 3.69
C TRP A 169 -21.95 -6.39 2.91
N ILE A 170 -21.89 -6.19 1.58
CA ILE A 170 -20.85 -6.77 0.72
C ILE A 170 -19.46 -6.24 1.12
N ILE A 171 -19.32 -4.92 1.31
CA ILE A 171 -18.06 -4.30 1.74
C ILE A 171 -17.67 -4.81 3.14
N SER A 172 -18.63 -4.91 4.06
CA SER A 172 -18.41 -5.43 5.42
C SER A 172 -17.93 -6.89 5.44
N ALA A 173 -18.32 -7.68 4.44
CA ALA A 173 -17.90 -9.08 4.29
C ALA A 173 -16.50 -9.24 3.64
N THR A 174 -15.90 -8.16 3.13
CA THR A 174 -14.60 -8.20 2.43
C THR A 174 -13.51 -8.96 3.19
N PRO A 175 -13.34 -8.86 4.53
CA PRO A 175 -12.34 -9.63 5.25
C PRO A 175 -12.45 -11.14 5.02
N ALA A 176 -13.64 -11.69 5.19
CA ALA A 176 -13.89 -13.11 4.99
C ALA A 176 -13.73 -13.54 3.53
N VAL A 177 -14.18 -12.69 2.61
CA VAL A 177 -14.09 -12.94 1.17
C VAL A 177 -12.62 -12.96 0.72
N GLU A 178 -11.79 -12.03 1.16
CA GLU A 178 -10.37 -12.00 0.79
C GLU A 178 -9.63 -13.23 1.34
N ILE A 179 -9.85 -13.63 2.61
CA ILE A 179 -9.28 -14.86 3.17
C ILE A 179 -9.73 -16.08 2.34
N PHE A 180 -11.02 -16.17 2.05
CA PHE A 180 -11.58 -17.25 1.21
C PHE A 180 -10.90 -17.29 -0.16
N LEU A 181 -10.71 -16.16 -0.84
CA LEU A 181 -10.07 -16.07 -2.15
C LEU A 181 -8.65 -16.62 -2.12
N GLY A 182 -7.84 -16.21 -1.12
CA GLY A 182 -6.46 -16.68 -0.98
C GLY A 182 -6.36 -18.21 -0.89
N VAL A 183 -7.35 -18.88 -0.28
CA VAL A 183 -7.44 -20.33 -0.17
C VAL A 183 -8.08 -20.96 -1.42
N ALA A 184 -9.22 -20.42 -1.88
CA ALA A 184 -10.03 -20.99 -2.95
C ALA A 184 -9.30 -21.06 -4.30
N LEU A 185 -8.37 -20.14 -4.56
CA LEU A 185 -7.50 -20.15 -5.75
C LEU A 185 -6.68 -21.44 -5.89
N TRP A 186 -6.37 -22.14 -4.79
CA TRP A 186 -5.65 -23.42 -4.80
C TRP A 186 -6.55 -24.63 -5.01
N ILE A 187 -7.84 -24.50 -4.79
CA ILE A 187 -8.82 -25.59 -4.86
C ILE A 187 -9.38 -25.67 -6.29
N PRO A 188 -9.12 -26.73 -7.06
CA PRO A 188 -9.51 -26.81 -8.49
C PRO A 188 -11.00 -26.56 -8.75
N ARG A 189 -11.86 -27.06 -7.85
CA ARG A 189 -13.34 -26.92 -7.98
C ARG A 189 -13.85 -25.50 -7.72
N LEU A 190 -13.13 -24.72 -6.89
CA LEU A 190 -13.51 -23.35 -6.49
C LEU A 190 -12.82 -22.29 -7.34
N ARG A 191 -11.71 -22.64 -7.99
CA ARG A 191 -10.78 -21.68 -8.63
C ARG A 191 -11.42 -20.74 -9.63
N LEU A 192 -12.25 -21.25 -10.55
CA LEU A 192 -12.90 -20.39 -11.54
C LEU A 192 -13.85 -19.37 -10.87
N GLY A 193 -14.60 -19.80 -9.87
CA GLY A 193 -15.42 -18.90 -9.07
C GLY A 193 -14.60 -17.89 -8.29
N ALA A 194 -13.47 -18.33 -7.71
CA ALA A 194 -12.54 -17.44 -7.02
C ALA A 194 -11.91 -16.39 -7.96
N ILE A 195 -11.52 -16.79 -9.18
CA ILE A 195 -11.02 -15.84 -10.19
C ILE A 195 -12.09 -14.82 -10.54
N ALA A 196 -13.32 -15.26 -10.83
CA ALA A 196 -14.43 -14.37 -11.18
C ALA A 196 -14.74 -13.39 -10.03
N LEU A 197 -14.76 -13.88 -8.78
CA LEU A 197 -15.00 -13.06 -7.60
C LEU A 197 -13.83 -12.07 -7.36
N THR A 198 -12.59 -12.49 -7.58
CA THR A 198 -11.42 -11.60 -7.54
C THR A 198 -11.55 -10.46 -8.54
N ILE A 199 -11.91 -10.76 -9.79
CA ILE A 199 -12.12 -9.75 -10.82
C ILE A 199 -13.22 -8.76 -10.36
N ALA A 200 -14.34 -9.29 -9.86
CA ALA A 200 -15.46 -8.47 -9.39
C ALA A 200 -15.04 -7.51 -8.26
N ILE A 201 -14.29 -8.00 -7.26
CA ILE A 201 -13.79 -7.17 -6.14
C ILE A 201 -12.87 -6.05 -6.65
N HIS A 202 -11.93 -6.36 -7.55
CA HIS A 202 -11.02 -5.35 -8.08
C HIS A 202 -11.74 -4.34 -8.99
N VAL A 203 -12.77 -4.74 -9.71
CA VAL A 203 -13.64 -3.82 -10.48
C VAL A 203 -14.38 -2.89 -9.51
N VAL A 204 -14.98 -3.42 -8.44
CA VAL A 204 -15.64 -2.60 -7.40
C VAL A 204 -14.65 -1.65 -6.73
N ALA A 205 -13.45 -2.13 -6.39
CA ALA A 205 -12.41 -1.27 -5.83
C ALA A 205 -12.01 -0.14 -6.79
N LEU A 206 -11.90 -0.39 -8.10
CA LEU A 206 -11.67 0.64 -9.11
C LEU A 206 -12.81 1.65 -9.21
N LEU A 207 -14.06 1.22 -9.09
CA LEU A 207 -15.20 2.13 -9.08
C LEU A 207 -15.19 3.02 -7.83
N VAL A 208 -14.99 2.44 -6.64
CA VAL A 208 -15.06 3.15 -5.36
C VAL A 208 -13.82 4.03 -5.12
N LEU A 209 -12.62 3.54 -5.40
CA LEU A 209 -11.37 4.23 -5.10
C LEU A 209 -10.80 4.98 -6.32
N GLY A 210 -11.28 4.66 -7.51
CA GLY A 210 -10.83 5.24 -8.77
C GLY A 210 -11.46 6.60 -9.11
N PRO A 211 -11.38 6.98 -10.41
CA PRO A 211 -11.82 8.31 -10.88
C PRO A 211 -13.31 8.62 -10.64
N LEU A 212 -14.15 7.61 -10.56
CA LEU A 212 -15.59 7.75 -10.33
C LEU A 212 -15.93 7.90 -8.84
N GLY A 213 -15.05 7.45 -7.94
CA GLY A 213 -15.23 7.48 -6.51
C GLY A 213 -14.32 8.50 -5.81
N HIS A 214 -13.49 8.01 -4.90
CA HIS A 214 -12.65 8.87 -4.04
C HIS A 214 -11.56 9.66 -4.76
N LYS A 215 -11.00 9.16 -5.87
CA LYS A 215 -9.88 9.79 -6.63
C LYS A 215 -8.62 10.08 -5.80
N TYR A 216 -8.54 9.53 -4.60
CA TYR A 216 -7.55 9.95 -3.61
C TYR A 216 -6.13 9.45 -3.94
N ASN A 217 -5.98 8.19 -4.37
CA ASN A 217 -4.68 7.57 -4.63
C ASN A 217 -4.64 6.92 -6.02
N ALA A 218 -3.99 7.58 -6.98
CA ALA A 218 -3.94 7.14 -8.37
C ALA A 218 -3.23 5.77 -8.56
N VAL A 219 -2.32 5.39 -7.66
CA VAL A 219 -1.61 4.10 -7.73
C VAL A 219 -2.55 2.90 -7.55
N VAL A 220 -3.67 3.09 -6.86
CA VAL A 220 -4.68 2.05 -6.68
C VAL A 220 -5.26 1.58 -8.03
N TRP A 221 -5.25 2.41 -9.06
CA TRP A 221 -5.82 2.05 -10.36
C TRP A 221 -4.98 0.99 -11.08
N PRO A 222 -3.68 1.23 -11.38
CA PRO A 222 -2.83 0.21 -11.97
C PRO A 222 -2.66 -1.01 -11.05
N TRP A 223 -2.71 -0.84 -9.71
CA TRP A 223 -2.68 -1.95 -8.76
C TRP A 223 -3.84 -2.92 -8.98
N ASN A 224 -5.09 -2.44 -9.02
CA ASN A 224 -6.25 -3.32 -9.19
C ASN A 224 -6.24 -4.03 -10.54
N LEU A 225 -5.85 -3.34 -11.62
CA LEU A 225 -5.69 -3.97 -12.94
C LEU A 225 -4.61 -5.05 -12.94
N ALA A 226 -3.49 -4.81 -12.30
CA ALA A 226 -2.40 -5.78 -12.18
C ALA A 226 -2.83 -7.02 -11.38
N MET A 227 -3.57 -6.84 -10.28
CA MET A 227 -4.06 -7.96 -9.47
C MET A 227 -4.99 -8.87 -10.27
N VAL A 228 -5.89 -8.31 -11.09
CA VAL A 228 -6.71 -9.08 -12.03
C VAL A 228 -5.84 -9.86 -13.01
N ALA A 229 -4.85 -9.20 -13.63
CA ALA A 229 -3.96 -9.84 -14.58
C ALA A 229 -3.13 -10.97 -13.94
N PHE A 230 -2.62 -10.76 -12.73
CA PHE A 230 -1.89 -11.80 -11.99
C PHE A 230 -2.75 -13.02 -11.69
N VAL A 231 -3.98 -12.85 -11.23
CA VAL A 231 -4.87 -13.99 -10.94
C VAL A 231 -5.15 -14.80 -12.20
N VAL A 232 -5.45 -14.15 -13.31
CA VAL A 232 -5.71 -14.82 -14.58
C VAL A 232 -4.48 -15.57 -15.11
N VAL A 233 -3.29 -14.97 -15.02
CA VAL A 233 -2.05 -15.57 -15.52
C VAL A 233 -1.58 -16.71 -14.61
N LEU A 234 -1.64 -16.53 -13.28
CA LEU A 234 -1.00 -17.45 -12.32
C LEU A 234 -1.87 -18.66 -11.97
N PHE A 235 -3.21 -18.56 -12.02
CA PHE A 235 -4.12 -19.61 -11.59
C PHE A 235 -4.90 -20.24 -12.76
N PRO A 236 -4.23 -21.02 -13.63
CA PRO A 236 -4.91 -21.71 -14.70
C PRO A 236 -5.85 -22.81 -14.18
N PRO A 237 -6.80 -23.27 -14.99
CA PRO A 237 -7.72 -24.37 -14.65
C PRO A 237 -7.05 -25.77 -14.68
N VAL A 238 -5.78 -25.85 -14.22
CA VAL A 238 -5.00 -27.10 -14.16
C VAL A 238 -4.59 -27.41 -12.71
N ARG A 239 -4.18 -28.66 -12.43
CA ARG A 239 -3.73 -29.05 -11.09
C ARG A 239 -2.42 -28.32 -10.74
N LEU A 240 -2.33 -27.76 -9.54
CA LEU A 240 -1.18 -27.03 -9.02
C LEU A 240 -0.36 -27.87 -8.01
N GLY A 241 -0.54 -29.20 -7.99
CA GLY A 241 0.01 -30.06 -6.95
C GLY A 241 1.53 -30.08 -6.82
N GLU A 242 2.26 -29.72 -7.89
CA GLU A 242 3.72 -29.66 -7.86
C GLU A 242 4.27 -28.32 -7.34
N SER A 243 3.44 -27.28 -7.27
CA SER A 243 3.87 -25.92 -6.88
C SER A 243 4.53 -25.89 -5.49
N TRP A 244 4.00 -26.62 -4.51
CA TRP A 244 4.58 -26.69 -3.18
C TRP A 244 5.96 -27.38 -3.15
N ARG A 245 6.16 -28.43 -3.95
CA ARG A 245 7.45 -29.10 -4.06
C ARG A 245 8.50 -28.18 -4.66
N GLN A 246 8.15 -27.49 -5.75
CA GLN A 246 9.00 -26.51 -6.42
C GLN A 246 9.38 -25.34 -5.51
N LEU A 247 8.42 -24.81 -4.75
CA LEU A 247 8.64 -23.72 -3.80
C LEU A 247 9.63 -24.12 -2.69
N ARG A 248 9.46 -25.30 -2.10
CA ARG A 248 10.30 -25.80 -1.00
C ARG A 248 11.69 -26.26 -1.45
N SER A 249 11.89 -26.56 -2.71
CA SER A 249 13.19 -26.96 -3.26
C SER A 249 14.17 -25.80 -3.44
N SER A 250 13.70 -24.55 -3.34
CA SER A 250 14.50 -23.33 -3.52
C SER A 250 14.67 -22.59 -2.20
N PHE A 251 15.92 -22.24 -1.84
CA PHE A 251 16.21 -21.37 -0.69
C PHE A 251 15.48 -20.03 -0.79
N ILE A 252 15.48 -19.41 -1.98
CA ILE A 252 14.75 -18.16 -2.23
C ILE A 252 13.24 -18.38 -2.08
N GLY A 253 12.71 -19.50 -2.60
CA GLY A 253 11.30 -19.86 -2.42
C GLY A 253 10.91 -19.97 -0.95
N THR A 254 11.72 -20.64 -0.14
CA THR A 254 11.51 -20.74 1.32
C THR A 254 11.61 -19.36 2.00
N GLY A 255 12.57 -18.53 1.61
CA GLY A 255 12.69 -17.16 2.09
C GLY A 255 11.46 -16.29 1.78
N ILE A 256 10.88 -16.43 0.59
CA ILE A 256 9.64 -15.74 0.21
C ILE A 256 8.45 -16.22 1.05
N VAL A 257 8.35 -17.53 1.32
CA VAL A 257 7.30 -18.04 2.23
C VAL A 257 7.43 -17.40 3.61
N ALA A 258 8.64 -17.30 4.16
CA ALA A 258 8.86 -16.62 5.42
C ALA A 258 8.50 -15.13 5.33
N LEU A 259 9.03 -14.43 4.32
CA LEU A 259 8.89 -12.98 4.15
C LEU A 259 7.42 -12.55 3.99
N VAL A 260 6.66 -13.22 3.15
CA VAL A 260 5.29 -12.82 2.77
C VAL A 260 4.24 -13.65 3.52
N GLY A 261 4.57 -14.87 3.92
CA GLY A 261 3.65 -15.77 4.61
C GLY A 261 3.66 -15.64 6.13
N LEU A 262 4.84 -15.43 6.75
CA LEU A 262 4.99 -15.47 8.21
C LEU A 262 5.27 -14.10 8.84
N LEU A 263 6.16 -13.29 8.26
CA LEU A 263 6.53 -11.99 8.85
C LEU A 263 5.36 -11.03 9.05
N PRO A 264 4.28 -11.04 8.23
CA PRO A 264 3.10 -10.22 8.50
C PRO A 264 2.45 -10.47 9.87
N LEU A 265 2.64 -11.65 10.50
CA LEU A 265 2.23 -11.89 11.88
C LEU A 265 2.87 -10.92 12.88
N LEU A 266 4.12 -10.56 12.65
CA LEU A 266 4.88 -9.67 13.53
C LEU A 266 4.36 -8.24 13.52
N SER A 267 3.54 -7.87 12.53
CA SER A 267 2.89 -6.55 12.50
C SER A 267 1.93 -6.34 13.67
N TYR A 268 1.32 -7.42 14.21
CA TYR A 268 0.47 -7.33 15.41
C TYR A 268 1.25 -6.98 16.70
N SER A 269 2.56 -7.18 16.68
CA SER A 269 3.46 -6.76 17.78
C SER A 269 4.27 -5.49 17.46
N GLY A 270 3.96 -4.78 16.38
CA GLY A 270 4.68 -3.58 15.94
C GLY A 270 6.12 -3.83 15.44
N ARG A 271 6.49 -5.10 15.18
CA ARG A 271 7.84 -5.49 14.73
C ARG A 271 7.96 -5.67 13.22
N TRP A 272 6.88 -5.47 12.49
CA TRP A 272 6.82 -5.53 11.03
C TRP A 272 5.83 -4.50 10.51
N ASP A 273 6.20 -3.77 9.47
CA ASP A 273 5.40 -2.67 8.95
C ASP A 273 4.04 -3.12 8.44
N SER A 274 3.03 -2.30 8.68
CA SER A 274 1.65 -2.51 8.26
C SER A 274 1.53 -2.68 6.75
N TYR A 275 2.26 -1.87 5.97
CA TYR A 275 2.24 -1.94 4.51
C TYR A 275 2.90 -3.20 3.96
N PHE A 276 3.96 -3.70 4.60
CA PHE A 276 4.57 -4.99 4.25
C PHE A 276 3.75 -6.20 4.74
N SER A 277 2.71 -5.93 5.53
CA SER A 277 1.70 -6.91 5.96
C SER A 277 0.40 -6.81 5.16
N PHE A 278 0.38 -6.05 4.07
CA PHE A 278 -0.78 -5.82 3.22
C PHE A 278 -1.99 -5.22 3.95
N ALA A 279 -1.76 -4.44 5.01
CA ALA A 279 -2.79 -3.77 5.79
C ALA A 279 -3.31 -2.51 5.05
N LEU A 280 -3.80 -2.69 3.82
CA LEU A 280 -4.32 -1.62 2.99
C LEU A 280 -5.84 -1.50 3.18
N TYR A 281 -6.32 -0.28 3.48
CA TYR A 281 -7.74 -0.04 3.80
C TYR A 281 -8.27 -1.03 4.84
N SER A 282 -7.50 -1.24 5.90
CA SER A 282 -7.81 -2.27 6.89
C SER A 282 -8.34 -1.72 8.22
N GLY A 283 -8.08 -0.45 8.53
CA GLY A 283 -8.27 0.11 9.87
C GLY A 283 -7.27 -0.43 10.90
N ASN A 284 -6.44 -1.41 10.54
CA ASN A 284 -5.46 -2.04 11.43
C ASN A 284 -4.04 -1.51 11.17
N THR A 285 -3.90 -0.19 11.22
CA THR A 285 -2.65 0.56 11.05
C THR A 285 -2.54 1.61 12.14
N ALA A 286 -1.36 2.16 12.39
CA ALA A 286 -1.25 3.33 13.24
C ALA A 286 -1.99 4.52 12.61
N THR A 287 -2.63 5.32 13.46
CA THR A 287 -3.24 6.60 13.10
C THR A 287 -2.61 7.73 13.92
N ALA A 288 -2.68 8.95 13.43
CA ALA A 288 -2.13 10.09 14.14
C ALA A 288 -2.93 11.37 13.87
N ASP A 289 -3.12 12.13 14.94
CA ASP A 289 -3.71 13.47 14.93
C ASP A 289 -2.67 14.47 15.40
N LEU A 290 -2.38 15.47 14.56
CA LEU A 290 -1.49 16.57 14.93
C LEU A 290 -2.33 17.82 15.24
N PHE A 291 -2.49 18.10 16.54
CA PHE A 291 -3.14 19.32 17.00
C PHE A 291 -2.13 20.45 17.09
N ILE A 292 -2.53 21.65 16.63
CA ILE A 292 -1.70 22.84 16.64
C ILE A 292 -2.50 24.03 17.16
N THR A 293 -1.82 25.03 17.71
CA THR A 293 -2.46 26.30 18.06
C THR A 293 -2.69 27.20 16.83
N PRO A 294 -3.67 28.12 16.87
CA PRO A 294 -3.83 29.14 15.83
C PRO A 294 -2.55 29.95 15.59
N ALA A 295 -1.78 30.23 16.66
CA ALA A 295 -0.52 30.96 16.58
C ALA A 295 0.54 30.21 15.75
N LEU A 296 0.60 28.87 15.87
CA LEU A 296 1.45 28.04 15.01
C LEU A 296 0.91 28.02 13.57
N ALA A 297 -0.42 27.85 13.39
CA ALA A 297 -1.04 27.83 12.06
C ALA A 297 -0.74 29.11 11.24
N GLU A 298 -0.72 30.27 11.88
CA GLU A 298 -0.35 31.55 11.25
C GLU A 298 1.12 31.62 10.84
N ARG A 299 2.01 30.96 11.57
CA ARG A 299 3.45 30.92 11.30
C ARG A 299 3.89 29.88 10.30
N LEU A 300 3.00 28.94 9.93
CA LEU A 300 3.33 27.96 8.90
C LEU A 300 3.68 28.65 7.58
N PRO A 301 4.62 28.10 6.81
CA PRO A 301 4.86 28.50 5.42
C PRO A 301 3.56 28.41 4.58
N PRO A 302 3.42 29.23 3.54
CA PRO A 302 2.22 29.25 2.69
C PRO A 302 1.82 27.86 2.17
N GLU A 303 2.81 27.02 1.84
CA GLU A 303 2.64 25.67 1.32
C GLU A 303 1.98 24.72 2.33
N LEU A 304 2.13 25.00 3.62
CA LEU A 304 1.59 24.16 4.71
C LEU A 304 0.27 24.68 5.28
N LYS A 305 -0.04 25.96 5.09
CA LYS A 305 -1.25 26.58 5.67
C LYS A 305 -2.54 25.90 5.23
N SER A 306 -2.58 25.40 3.99
CA SER A 306 -3.75 24.72 3.45
C SER A 306 -4.10 23.40 4.12
N PHE A 307 -3.20 22.84 4.92
CA PHE A 307 -3.41 21.59 5.68
C PHE A 307 -3.77 21.82 7.15
N ALA A 308 -3.81 23.09 7.59
CA ALA A 308 -4.20 23.46 8.95
C ALA A 308 -5.64 23.96 8.96
N HIS A 309 -6.50 23.30 9.73
CA HIS A 309 -7.94 23.61 9.76
C HIS A 309 -8.44 23.73 11.21
N PRO A 310 -9.40 24.62 11.50
CA PRO A 310 -10.13 24.60 12.76
C PRO A 310 -10.78 23.24 13.00
N LEU A 311 -10.78 22.77 14.24
CA LEU A 311 -11.48 21.53 14.59
C LEU A 311 -12.98 21.68 14.39
N HIS A 312 -13.62 20.62 13.87
CA HIS A 312 -15.08 20.59 13.74
C HIS A 312 -15.74 20.66 15.10
N ARG A 313 -16.89 21.34 15.19
CA ARG A 313 -17.61 21.54 16.45
C ARG A 313 -17.95 20.25 17.18
N ASP A 314 -18.30 19.19 16.45
CA ASP A 314 -18.63 17.90 17.03
C ASP A 314 -17.42 17.24 17.72
N VAL A 315 -16.21 17.41 17.17
CA VAL A 315 -14.96 16.91 17.77
C VAL A 315 -14.67 17.65 19.08
N VAL A 316 -14.85 18.98 19.08
CA VAL A 316 -14.70 19.82 20.29
C VAL A 316 -15.77 19.49 21.33
N ALA A 317 -17.02 19.24 20.91
CA ALA A 317 -18.10 18.82 21.80
C ALA A 317 -17.83 17.48 22.46
N ALA A 318 -17.24 16.53 21.70
CA ALA A 318 -16.84 15.22 22.23
C ALA A 318 -15.62 15.28 23.16
N ASN A 319 -14.72 16.25 22.94
CA ASN A 319 -13.53 16.47 23.79
C ASN A 319 -13.26 17.98 23.99
N PRO A 320 -13.86 18.59 25.04
CA PRO A 320 -13.71 20.03 25.33
C PRO A 320 -12.27 20.50 25.56
N ALA A 321 -11.34 19.58 25.91
CA ALA A 321 -9.93 19.92 26.07
C ALA A 321 -9.24 20.35 24.75
N LEU A 322 -9.84 20.04 23.59
CA LEU A 322 -9.36 20.45 22.28
C LEU A 322 -9.90 21.82 21.83
N ASN A 323 -10.67 22.49 22.68
CA ASN A 323 -11.24 23.79 22.32
C ASN A 323 -10.13 24.82 22.02
N GLY A 324 -10.27 25.51 20.91
CA GLY A 324 -9.30 26.49 20.43
C GLY A 324 -8.08 25.93 19.70
N LEU A 325 -7.96 24.61 19.58
CA LEU A 325 -6.94 23.96 18.75
C LEU A 325 -7.40 23.81 17.30
N TRP A 326 -6.44 23.69 16.42
CA TRP A 326 -6.60 23.33 15.01
C TRP A 326 -6.03 21.93 14.79
N ILE A 327 -6.45 21.26 13.72
CA ILE A 327 -5.84 20.02 13.24
C ILE A 327 -4.97 20.32 12.03
N PHE A 328 -3.77 19.72 12.00
CA PHE A 328 -2.92 19.72 10.83
C PHE A 328 -3.04 18.36 10.13
N ASP A 329 -3.58 18.35 8.90
CA ASP A 329 -3.87 17.14 8.13
C ASP A 329 -2.60 16.58 7.48
N ILE A 330 -1.90 15.69 8.20
CA ILE A 330 -0.69 14.99 7.72
C ILE A 330 -1.02 14.13 6.48
N GLN A 331 -2.22 13.54 6.41
CA GLN A 331 -2.61 12.66 5.31
C GLN A 331 -2.74 13.43 3.99
N SER A 332 -3.47 14.54 4.02
CA SER A 332 -3.63 15.41 2.84
C SER A 332 -2.30 16.04 2.41
N TRP A 333 -1.46 16.43 3.38
CA TRP A 333 -0.11 16.92 3.08
C TRP A 333 0.75 15.86 2.39
N ALA A 334 0.81 14.65 2.94
CA ALA A 334 1.54 13.54 2.31
C ALA A 334 1.00 13.24 0.90
N GLN A 335 -0.32 13.20 0.74
CA GLN A 335 -0.94 12.93 -0.57
C GLN A 335 -0.58 14.02 -1.60
N ALA A 336 -0.57 15.29 -1.21
CA ALA A 336 -0.19 16.39 -2.10
C ALA A 336 1.29 16.31 -2.54
N GLU A 337 2.18 15.98 -1.61
CA GLU A 337 3.63 16.00 -1.80
C GLU A 337 4.21 14.69 -2.36
N LEU A 338 3.62 13.53 -1.99
CA LEU A 338 4.09 12.20 -2.39
C LEU A 338 3.28 11.61 -3.55
N GLY A 339 2.02 12.05 -3.71
CA GLY A 339 1.05 11.39 -4.60
C GLY A 339 0.50 10.07 -4.05
N VAL A 340 0.85 9.73 -2.81
CA VAL A 340 0.40 8.52 -2.07
C VAL A 340 0.23 8.86 -0.59
N PRO A 341 -0.55 8.08 0.19
CA PRO A 341 -0.61 8.23 1.64
C PRO A 341 0.76 7.99 2.30
N PRO A 342 1.04 8.60 3.47
CA PRO A 342 2.26 8.33 4.22
C PRO A 342 2.27 6.87 4.68
N VAL A 343 3.47 6.35 4.96
CA VAL A 343 3.59 5.03 5.61
C VAL A 343 2.94 5.12 6.99
N PRO A 344 1.94 4.27 7.33
CA PRO A 344 1.15 4.41 8.55
C PRO A 344 1.87 3.78 9.75
N GLU A 345 3.06 4.33 10.05
CA GLU A 345 3.91 3.92 11.15
C GLU A 345 4.25 5.11 12.04
N PRO A 346 4.42 4.93 13.36
CA PRO A 346 4.72 6.02 14.28
C PRO A 346 5.89 6.92 13.84
N ARG A 347 6.95 6.33 13.28
CA ARG A 347 8.12 7.07 12.80
C ARG A 347 7.82 8.08 11.70
N SER A 348 6.87 7.76 10.81
CA SER A 348 6.44 8.67 9.74
C SER A 348 5.70 9.88 10.30
N TYR A 349 4.77 9.64 11.21
CA TYR A 349 4.00 10.69 11.87
C TYR A 349 4.86 11.59 12.75
N VAL A 350 5.80 11.01 13.52
CA VAL A 350 6.77 11.77 14.33
C VAL A 350 7.65 12.64 13.43
N SER A 351 8.11 12.12 12.28
CA SER A 351 8.91 12.90 11.33
C SER A 351 8.13 14.08 10.76
N ALA A 352 6.88 13.85 10.38
CA ALA A 352 5.97 14.90 9.89
C ALA A 352 5.71 15.97 10.96
N ALA A 353 5.38 15.54 12.17
CA ALA A 353 5.15 16.45 13.29
C ALA A 353 6.39 17.25 13.69
N ARG A 354 7.57 16.65 13.65
CA ARG A 354 8.86 17.35 13.84
C ARG A 354 9.05 18.48 12.84
N TYR A 355 8.72 18.24 11.59
CA TYR A 355 8.83 19.27 10.56
C TYR A 355 7.93 20.46 10.86
N VAL A 356 6.66 20.21 11.23
CA VAL A 356 5.69 21.26 11.59
C VAL A 356 6.10 21.97 12.88
N ALA A 357 6.59 21.25 13.90
CA ALA A 357 7.00 21.79 15.18
C ALA A 357 8.22 22.76 15.08
N ARG A 358 8.97 22.78 13.97
CA ARG A 358 10.04 23.78 13.74
C ARG A 358 9.50 25.21 13.72
N PHE A 359 8.26 25.40 13.36
CA PHE A 359 7.60 26.70 13.27
C PHE A 359 6.88 27.08 14.57
N ALA A 360 6.85 26.19 15.56
CA ALA A 360 6.13 26.39 16.82
C ALA A 360 6.74 27.51 17.66
N PRO A 361 5.96 28.54 18.06
CA PRO A 361 6.42 29.58 18.98
C PRO A 361 6.87 29.06 20.34
N GLY A 362 6.19 28.05 20.85
CA GLY A 362 6.43 27.47 22.16
C GLY A 362 6.28 25.95 22.22
N PRO A 363 6.60 25.36 23.37
CA PRO A 363 6.57 23.89 23.54
C PRO A 363 5.17 23.29 23.58
N ALA A 364 4.13 24.10 23.78
CA ALA A 364 2.74 23.67 23.85
C ALA A 364 1.97 23.89 22.52
N ASP A 365 2.61 24.49 21.49
CA ASP A 365 1.93 24.88 20.27
C ASP A 365 1.65 23.74 19.29
N ALA A 366 2.26 22.58 19.49
CA ALA A 366 1.97 21.36 18.74
C ALA A 366 1.88 20.17 19.68
N GLN A 367 0.90 19.30 19.42
CA GLN A 367 0.67 18.03 20.12
C GLN A 367 0.32 16.95 19.10
N LEU A 368 1.18 15.94 19.01
CA LEU A 368 0.95 14.76 18.19
C LEU A 368 0.40 13.63 19.07
N LEU A 369 -0.77 13.14 18.74
CA LEU A 369 -1.34 11.92 19.29
C LEU A 369 -1.17 10.81 18.27
N ILE A 370 -0.52 9.72 18.64
CA ILE A 370 -0.42 8.52 17.82
C ILE A 370 -1.16 7.40 18.54
N GLN A 371 -2.12 6.80 17.85
CA GLN A 371 -2.69 5.53 18.22
C GLN A 371 -1.94 4.43 17.48
N PRO A 372 -0.94 3.79 18.10
CA PRO A 372 -0.22 2.70 17.46
C PRO A 372 -1.12 1.48 17.36
N ARG A 373 -0.78 0.60 16.44
CA ARG A 373 -1.44 -0.68 16.30
C ARG A 373 -1.21 -1.53 17.56
N GLY A 374 -2.29 -1.87 18.26
CA GLY A 374 -2.25 -2.79 19.41
C GLY A 374 -1.53 -2.26 20.66
N GLY A 375 -1.37 -0.94 20.80
CA GLY A 375 -0.71 -0.31 21.94
C GLY A 375 -1.46 0.89 22.50
N PRO A 376 -1.00 1.44 23.63
CA PRO A 376 -1.58 2.65 24.22
C PRO A 376 -1.29 3.87 23.34
N THR A 377 -2.17 4.86 23.40
CA THR A 377 -1.97 6.15 22.73
C THR A 377 -0.65 6.80 23.20
N GLN A 378 0.17 7.23 22.26
CA GLN A 378 1.40 7.95 22.50
C GLN A 378 1.17 9.43 22.26
N VAL A 379 1.66 10.27 23.15
CA VAL A 379 1.51 11.73 23.11
C VAL A 379 2.87 12.37 23.04
N TYR A 380 3.11 13.20 22.02
CA TYR A 380 4.33 13.98 21.85
C TYR A 380 3.96 15.46 21.80
N ARG A 381 4.64 16.28 22.60
CA ARG A 381 4.51 17.75 22.55
C ARG A 381 5.59 18.34 21.63
N ALA A 382 5.45 19.59 21.23
CA ALA A 382 6.45 20.26 20.39
C ALA A 382 7.87 20.22 21.01
N ALA A 383 7.99 20.17 22.33
CA ALA A 383 9.26 20.01 23.02
C ALA A 383 9.92 18.65 22.76
N ASP A 384 9.11 17.58 22.68
CA ASP A 384 9.57 16.20 22.46
C ASP A 384 9.89 15.95 20.97
N LEU A 385 9.44 16.86 20.11
CA LEU A 385 9.59 16.78 18.66
C LEU A 385 10.82 17.57 18.15
N LYS A 386 11.38 18.44 18.95
CA LYS A 386 12.63 19.17 18.62
C LYS A 386 13.85 18.30 18.87
#